data_a9bb5a3810f81001ce33f743e3fb505c
#
_entry.id   a9bb5a3810f81001ce33f743e3fb505c
#
_cell.length_a   1.000
_cell.length_b   1.000
_cell.length_c   1.000
_cell.angle_alpha   90.00
_cell.angle_beta   90.00
_cell.angle_gamma   90.00
#
_symmetry.space_group_name_H-M   'P 1'
#
loop_
_entity.id
_entity.type
_entity.pdbx_description
1 polymer ?
#
loop_
_entity_poly.entity_id
_entity_poly.type
_entity_poly.pdbx_seq_one_letter_code
_entity_poly.pdbx_strand_id
1 'polypeptide(L)'
;MKKALILAACAALLCACASDRQGAVPGPITTGDDCIVTTTAGKILGYNDAGIYTFKGVPYAQAARFMPPQDPTPWDGIRKTQVYGPQAMQGQNMNWGGTPSDYDFGFQFKKELNSEDCQVLNIWTPALDGKKRPVFLWIHGGGYASGSAIFLPAQEGRALAEKGDIVVVTVNHRHNILGYIDLTALGGKYAESVNLGQQDLVKALEWVHDNIASFGGDPGCVTIGGQSGGGGKTSTLMAMPSAQGLFHRAIVQSGSTLRQQEPAQSRALGLAVVEELGLKPGPDVDLTKFSYEELTAAGNRAARRFGRGGFSPVVDGKYLIQHPFDPIAAECSKDVPMLIGSNLNEFCYTNNIPLTMEQVEASLKPRLGEEKYQQFLQDFESVYPGQAPKELVNTDFRTRANVIRQATAKQALGGANAYGYLFAWKSDVNDSALAACHGMELPFMFNNIANQREMTGGTPEAYQMADRISSAWIAFIRTGDPNTPALPAWEPFNPDENPTMVLDNVPALRKNHDAVMLKYW
;
A
#
# COMPACT_ATOMS: atom_id res chain seq x y z
N MET A 1 -35.43 44.91 32.12
CA MET A 1 -35.55 43.46 32.38
C MET A 1 -35.68 42.58 31.14
N LYS A 2 -35.93 43.09 29.92
CA LYS A 2 -36.05 42.24 28.70
C LYS A 2 -34.74 42.00 27.92
N LYS A 3 -33.63 42.68 28.22
CA LYS A 3 -32.32 42.47 27.56
C LYS A 3 -31.40 41.45 28.28
N ALA A 4 -31.68 41.10 29.52
CA ALA A 4 -30.89 40.11 30.25
C ALA A 4 -31.35 38.65 29.99
N LEU A 5 -32.58 38.43 29.52
CA LEU A 5 -33.07 37.08 29.19
C LEU A 5 -32.60 36.54 27.82
N ILE A 6 -32.24 37.43 26.90
CA ILE A 6 -31.80 37.01 25.55
C ILE A 6 -30.32 36.56 25.54
N LEU A 7 -29.47 37.13 26.41
CA LEU A 7 -28.08 36.68 26.54
C LEU A 7 -27.93 35.32 27.27
N ALA A 8 -28.85 34.99 28.16
CA ALA A 8 -28.82 33.69 28.84
C ALA A 8 -29.27 32.52 27.96
N ALA A 9 -30.17 32.77 26.99
CA ALA A 9 -30.63 31.76 26.05
C ALA A 9 -29.59 31.43 24.96
N CYS A 10 -28.79 32.42 24.53
CA CYS A 10 -27.70 32.18 23.57
C CYS A 10 -26.47 31.48 24.18
N ALA A 11 -26.20 31.71 25.47
CA ALA A 11 -25.11 31.00 26.16
C ALA A 11 -25.47 29.54 26.45
N ALA A 12 -26.76 29.22 26.68
CA ALA A 12 -27.20 27.84 26.89
C ALA A 12 -27.24 27.01 25.60
N LEU A 13 -27.43 27.62 24.40
CA LEU A 13 -27.38 26.91 23.13
C LEU A 13 -25.95 26.69 22.62
N LEU A 14 -24.96 27.48 23.03
CA LEU A 14 -23.55 27.28 22.69
C LEU A 14 -22.83 26.26 23.60
N CYS A 15 -23.36 26.00 24.82
CA CYS A 15 -22.86 24.93 25.69
C CYS A 15 -23.43 23.53 25.38
N ALA A 16 -24.53 23.43 24.64
CA ALA A 16 -25.15 22.13 24.30
C ALA A 16 -24.52 21.43 23.10
N CYS A 17 -23.60 22.08 22.36
CA CYS A 17 -22.88 21.46 21.22
C CYS A 17 -21.43 21.07 21.54
N ALA A 18 -20.95 21.26 22.77
CA ALA A 18 -19.58 20.98 23.19
C ALA A 18 -19.44 19.88 24.26
N SER A 19 -20.52 19.20 24.64
CA SER A 19 -20.45 18.09 25.57
C SER A 19 -21.23 16.90 25.01
N ASP A 20 -20.56 15.99 24.36
CA ASP A 20 -20.80 14.55 24.35
C ASP A 20 -19.98 13.84 23.22
N ARG A 21 -18.65 14.02 23.25
CA ARG A 21 -17.73 13.08 22.59
C ARG A 21 -16.71 12.50 23.57
N GLN A 22 -17.10 12.32 24.83
CA GLN A 22 -16.35 11.44 25.71
C GLN A 22 -16.99 10.06 25.66
N GLY A 23 -16.36 9.16 24.88
CA GLY A 23 -16.43 7.73 25.11
C GLY A 23 -17.82 7.09 25.04
N ALA A 24 -18.59 7.30 23.96
CA ALA A 24 -19.68 6.37 23.69
C ALA A 24 -19.07 4.96 23.63
N VAL A 25 -19.50 4.08 24.53
CA VAL A 25 -19.11 2.66 24.48
C VAL A 25 -19.53 2.16 23.11
N PRO A 26 -18.60 1.55 22.32
CA PRO A 26 -18.98 0.96 21.04
C PRO A 26 -20.18 0.05 21.20
N GLY A 27 -21.09 0.04 20.23
CA GLY A 27 -22.22 -0.89 20.23
C GLY A 27 -21.74 -2.34 20.29
N PRO A 28 -22.62 -3.29 20.66
CA PRO A 28 -22.24 -4.69 20.80
C PRO A 28 -21.86 -5.30 19.47
N ILE A 29 -20.91 -6.23 19.49
CA ILE A 29 -20.66 -7.13 18.35
C ILE A 29 -21.83 -8.12 18.28
N THR A 30 -22.47 -8.22 17.11
CA THR A 30 -23.57 -9.15 16.86
C THR A 30 -23.23 -10.07 15.70
N THR A 31 -23.82 -11.26 15.69
CA THR A 31 -23.75 -12.24 14.62
C THR A 31 -25.08 -12.95 14.51
N GLY A 32 -25.59 -13.10 13.30
CA GLY A 32 -26.91 -13.67 13.03
C GLY A 32 -27.14 -13.80 11.52
N ASP A 33 -28.37 -14.14 11.15
CA ASP A 33 -28.75 -14.31 9.74
C ASP A 33 -28.58 -13.02 8.90
N ASP A 34 -28.66 -11.86 9.55
CA ASP A 34 -28.40 -10.55 8.96
C ASP A 34 -26.92 -10.31 8.59
N CYS A 35 -26.02 -11.16 9.08
CA CYS A 35 -24.59 -11.16 8.75
C CYS A 35 -24.22 -12.25 7.72
N ILE A 36 -25.21 -12.90 7.07
CA ILE A 36 -24.96 -13.90 6.05
C ILE A 36 -25.01 -13.25 4.67
N VAL A 37 -23.96 -13.50 3.87
CA VAL A 37 -23.87 -13.06 2.47
C VAL A 37 -23.66 -14.26 1.56
N THR A 38 -24.32 -14.24 0.40
CA THR A 38 -24.09 -15.24 -0.65
C THR A 38 -23.04 -14.72 -1.63
N THR A 39 -22.00 -15.51 -1.82
CA THR A 39 -20.97 -15.32 -2.85
C THR A 39 -21.12 -16.31 -3.98
N THR A 40 -20.37 -16.15 -5.06
CA THR A 40 -20.33 -17.09 -6.19
C THR A 40 -19.92 -18.51 -5.78
N ALA A 41 -19.15 -18.66 -4.68
CA ALA A 41 -18.67 -19.96 -4.19
C ALA A 41 -19.54 -20.58 -3.08
N GLY A 42 -20.39 -19.77 -2.41
CA GLY A 42 -21.26 -20.26 -1.32
C GLY A 42 -21.59 -19.17 -0.30
N LYS A 43 -22.33 -19.53 0.74
CA LYS A 43 -22.71 -18.61 1.81
C LYS A 43 -21.60 -18.43 2.83
N ILE A 44 -21.41 -17.19 3.29
CA ILE A 44 -20.47 -16.85 4.34
C ILE A 44 -21.17 -16.10 5.48
N LEU A 45 -20.67 -16.27 6.70
CA LEU A 45 -21.14 -15.60 7.91
C LEU A 45 -20.04 -14.69 8.46
N GLY A 46 -20.30 -13.40 8.46
CA GLY A 46 -19.49 -12.38 9.13
C GLY A 46 -20.02 -12.04 10.52
N TYR A 47 -19.79 -10.78 10.92
CA TYR A 47 -20.35 -10.18 12.13
C TYR A 47 -20.56 -8.69 11.93
N ASN A 48 -21.41 -8.09 12.75
CA ASN A 48 -21.61 -6.66 12.81
C ASN A 48 -20.93 -6.11 14.08
N ASP A 49 -20.03 -5.14 13.91
CA ASP A 49 -19.34 -4.43 14.98
C ASP A 49 -19.78 -2.98 14.97
N ALA A 50 -20.75 -2.65 15.84
CA ALA A 50 -21.28 -1.30 16.01
C ALA A 50 -21.68 -0.62 14.67
N GLY A 51 -22.36 -1.34 13.80
CA GLY A 51 -22.87 -0.86 12.51
C GLY A 51 -21.97 -1.15 11.31
N ILE A 52 -20.77 -1.70 11.50
CA ILE A 52 -19.90 -2.13 10.40
C ILE A 52 -19.91 -3.65 10.27
N TYR A 53 -20.41 -4.14 9.14
CA TYR A 53 -20.37 -5.55 8.79
C TYR A 53 -18.94 -5.93 8.38
N THR A 54 -18.43 -6.99 8.99
CA THR A 54 -17.04 -7.42 8.85
C THR A 54 -16.98 -8.90 8.47
N PHE A 55 -16.23 -9.19 7.40
CA PHE A 55 -15.96 -10.54 6.92
C PHE A 55 -14.43 -10.70 6.80
N LYS A 56 -13.87 -11.73 7.40
CA LYS A 56 -12.43 -11.98 7.48
C LYS A 56 -12.08 -13.36 6.94
N GLY A 57 -10.96 -13.45 6.21
CA GLY A 57 -10.51 -14.73 5.66
C GLY A 57 -11.46 -15.30 4.60
N VAL A 58 -12.10 -14.43 3.81
CA VAL A 58 -12.98 -14.83 2.71
C VAL A 58 -12.13 -15.37 1.55
N PRO A 59 -12.27 -16.63 1.12
CA PRO A 59 -11.52 -17.17 0.00
C PRO A 59 -11.97 -16.53 -1.31
N TYR A 60 -11.03 -15.94 -2.06
CA TYR A 60 -11.28 -15.41 -3.40
C TYR A 60 -10.72 -16.32 -4.49
N ALA A 61 -9.77 -17.18 -4.15
CA ALA A 61 -9.14 -18.14 -5.05
C ALA A 61 -8.61 -19.34 -4.28
N GLN A 62 -8.20 -20.35 -5.03
CA GLN A 62 -7.34 -21.44 -4.59
C GLN A 62 -6.24 -21.64 -5.63
N ALA A 63 -5.05 -22.05 -5.21
CA ALA A 63 -3.95 -22.29 -6.12
C ALA A 63 -3.06 -23.44 -5.64
N ALA A 64 -2.77 -24.39 -6.51
CA ALA A 64 -1.66 -25.31 -6.26
C ALA A 64 -0.32 -24.55 -6.40
N ARG A 65 0.73 -25.06 -5.74
CA ARG A 65 2.06 -24.49 -5.79
C ARG A 65 2.54 -24.34 -7.24
N PHE A 66 2.99 -23.11 -7.60
CA PHE A 66 3.47 -22.72 -8.95
C PHE A 66 2.42 -22.79 -10.06
N MET A 67 1.13 -22.90 -9.73
CA MET A 67 0.05 -22.88 -10.70
C MET A 67 -0.73 -21.56 -10.64
N PRO A 68 -1.36 -21.14 -11.76
CA PRO A 68 -2.31 -20.01 -11.76
C PRO A 68 -3.43 -20.20 -10.74
N PRO A 69 -3.97 -19.10 -10.19
CA PRO A 69 -5.12 -19.17 -9.29
C PRO A 69 -6.37 -19.63 -10.04
N GLN A 70 -7.22 -20.38 -9.33
CA GLN A 70 -8.51 -20.85 -9.78
C GLN A 70 -9.61 -20.31 -8.86
N ASP A 71 -10.86 -20.34 -9.31
CA ASP A 71 -11.99 -20.03 -8.44
C ASP A 71 -12.01 -20.95 -7.21
N PRO A 72 -12.49 -20.45 -6.06
CA PRO A 72 -12.64 -21.29 -4.88
C PRO A 72 -13.59 -22.45 -5.20
N THR A 73 -13.27 -23.65 -4.69
CA THR A 73 -14.21 -24.77 -4.76
C THR A 73 -15.52 -24.37 -4.08
N PRO A 74 -16.68 -24.44 -4.75
CA PRO A 74 -17.96 -24.16 -4.13
C PRO A 74 -18.23 -25.06 -2.91
N TRP A 75 -18.93 -24.54 -1.92
CA TRP A 75 -19.28 -25.26 -0.70
C TRP A 75 -20.77 -25.17 -0.38
N ASP A 76 -21.26 -26.21 0.27
CA ASP A 76 -22.58 -26.23 0.85
C ASP A 76 -22.59 -25.65 2.29
N GLY A 77 -23.77 -25.18 2.73
CA GLY A 77 -23.94 -24.60 4.06
C GLY A 77 -23.34 -23.20 4.19
N ILE A 78 -22.97 -22.83 5.42
CA ILE A 78 -22.51 -21.50 5.76
C ILE A 78 -21.07 -21.58 6.31
N ARG A 79 -20.11 -20.96 5.61
CA ARG A 79 -18.72 -20.84 6.05
C ARG A 79 -18.57 -19.64 6.99
N LYS A 80 -17.97 -19.83 8.16
CA LYS A 80 -17.66 -18.73 9.08
C LYS A 80 -16.45 -17.95 8.57
N THR A 81 -16.61 -16.63 8.40
CA THR A 81 -15.58 -15.68 7.94
C THR A 81 -15.43 -14.57 8.98
N GLN A 82 -15.15 -14.94 10.22
CA GLN A 82 -15.09 -14.07 11.40
C GLN A 82 -13.68 -13.88 11.96
N VAL A 83 -12.71 -14.64 11.44
CA VAL A 83 -11.28 -14.55 11.80
C VAL A 83 -10.44 -14.35 10.57
N TYR A 84 -9.31 -13.65 10.73
CA TYR A 84 -8.37 -13.48 9.64
C TYR A 84 -7.86 -14.83 9.14
N GLY A 85 -7.74 -14.94 7.82
CA GLY A 85 -7.12 -16.10 7.20
C GLY A 85 -5.60 -16.06 7.27
N PRO A 86 -4.91 -17.12 6.82
CA PRO A 86 -3.46 -17.17 6.85
C PRO A 86 -2.83 -16.16 5.87
N GLN A 87 -1.63 -15.71 6.23
CA GLN A 87 -0.76 -14.97 5.31
C GLN A 87 0.02 -15.93 4.42
N ALA A 88 0.58 -15.41 3.32
CA ALA A 88 1.47 -16.18 2.45
C ALA A 88 2.72 -16.64 3.20
N MET A 89 3.29 -17.77 2.78
CA MET A 89 4.55 -18.30 3.31
C MET A 89 5.64 -17.25 3.25
N GLN A 90 6.26 -16.92 4.39
CA GLN A 90 7.32 -15.91 4.52
C GLN A 90 8.19 -16.16 5.75
N GLY A 91 9.37 -15.52 5.80
CA GLY A 91 10.21 -15.52 7.01
C GLY A 91 9.58 -14.69 8.13
N GLN A 92 9.93 -15.01 9.37
CA GLN A 92 9.35 -14.34 10.55
C GLN A 92 9.95 -12.96 10.86
N ASN A 93 11.05 -12.59 10.23
CA ASN A 93 11.78 -11.37 10.53
C ASN A 93 11.69 -10.37 9.39
N MET A 94 10.81 -9.37 9.53
CA MET A 94 10.90 -8.14 8.75
C MET A 94 11.89 -7.20 9.45
N ASN A 95 13.18 -7.26 9.08
CA ASN A 95 14.18 -6.34 9.58
C ASN A 95 14.38 -5.21 8.56
N TRP A 96 13.77 -4.07 8.80
CA TRP A 96 13.76 -2.91 7.91
C TRP A 96 14.89 -1.90 8.20
N GLY A 97 15.82 -2.23 9.13
CA GLY A 97 17.07 -1.50 9.29
C GLY A 97 17.09 -0.38 10.33
N GLY A 98 16.07 -0.27 11.20
CA GLY A 98 16.10 0.62 12.37
C GLY A 98 16.80 0.00 13.59
N THR A 99 16.92 0.77 14.68
CA THR A 99 17.16 0.13 15.98
C THR A 99 15.94 -0.74 16.28
N PRO A 100 16.11 -2.03 16.62
CA PRO A 100 14.96 -2.94 16.80
C PRO A 100 13.91 -2.40 17.76
N SER A 101 14.33 -1.68 18.80
CA SER A 101 13.45 -1.16 19.85
C SER A 101 12.48 -0.08 19.38
N ASP A 102 12.93 0.92 18.64
CA ASP A 102 12.08 2.03 18.19
C ASP A 102 11.17 1.62 17.05
N TYR A 103 11.70 0.81 16.13
CA TYR A 103 10.95 0.29 15.00
C TYR A 103 9.85 -0.67 15.45
N ASP A 104 10.16 -1.66 16.27
CA ASP A 104 9.20 -2.63 16.79
C ASP A 104 8.14 -1.95 17.67
N PHE A 105 8.55 -0.95 18.48
CA PHE A 105 7.64 -0.17 19.30
C PHE A 105 6.62 0.59 18.45
N GLY A 106 7.06 1.29 17.40
CA GLY A 106 6.17 2.10 16.57
C GLY A 106 5.24 1.28 15.69
N PHE A 107 5.74 0.23 15.05
CA PHE A 107 4.96 -0.49 14.03
C PHE A 107 4.02 -1.56 14.57
N GLN A 108 4.31 -2.18 15.73
CA GLN A 108 3.42 -3.18 16.35
C GLN A 108 2.95 -4.29 15.41
N PHE A 109 3.86 -4.86 14.62
CA PHE A 109 3.53 -5.86 13.60
C PHE A 109 2.77 -7.06 14.18
N LYS A 110 1.67 -7.43 13.53
CA LYS A 110 0.90 -8.64 13.86
C LYS A 110 1.59 -9.87 13.30
N LYS A 111 1.59 -10.95 14.08
CA LYS A 111 2.04 -12.27 13.64
C LYS A 111 0.82 -13.10 13.23
N GLU A 112 0.88 -13.68 12.04
CA GLU A 112 -0.17 -14.52 11.47
C GLU A 112 0.37 -15.90 11.13
N LEU A 113 -0.54 -16.85 10.92
CA LEU A 113 -0.17 -18.18 10.45
C LEU A 113 0.23 -18.11 8.97
N ASN A 114 1.38 -18.68 8.64
CA ASN A 114 1.82 -18.88 7.27
C ASN A 114 1.09 -20.06 6.62
N SER A 115 0.64 -19.89 5.37
CA SER A 115 0.09 -20.99 4.56
C SER A 115 0.33 -20.71 3.08
N GLU A 116 0.40 -21.77 2.28
CA GLU A 116 0.32 -21.64 0.82
C GLU A 116 -1.13 -21.42 0.35
N ASP A 117 -2.12 -21.83 1.14
CA ASP A 117 -3.53 -21.50 0.96
C ASP A 117 -3.83 -20.13 1.60
N CYS A 118 -3.30 -19.08 0.96
CA CYS A 118 -3.34 -17.72 1.47
C CYS A 118 -4.22 -16.77 0.64
N GLN A 119 -4.90 -17.26 -0.40
CA GLN A 119 -5.72 -16.46 -1.30
C GLN A 119 -7.04 -16.08 -0.64
N VAL A 120 -6.96 -15.20 0.36
CA VAL A 120 -8.10 -14.72 1.15
C VAL A 120 -8.12 -13.20 1.21
N LEU A 121 -9.31 -12.63 1.42
CA LEU A 121 -9.50 -11.19 1.61
C LEU A 121 -10.36 -10.92 2.85
N ASN A 122 -10.36 -9.66 3.28
CA ASN A 122 -11.19 -9.17 4.37
C ASN A 122 -12.02 -8.01 3.87
N ILE A 123 -13.25 -7.85 4.38
CA ILE A 123 -14.21 -6.84 3.95
C ILE A 123 -14.80 -6.13 5.15
N TRP A 124 -14.87 -4.80 5.09
CA TRP A 124 -15.60 -3.93 6.02
C TRP A 124 -16.58 -3.09 5.21
N THR A 125 -17.85 -3.11 5.60
CA THR A 125 -18.91 -2.35 4.92
C THR A 125 -19.93 -1.80 5.91
N PRO A 126 -20.42 -0.56 5.71
CA PRO A 126 -21.45 0.03 6.56
C PRO A 126 -22.82 -0.65 6.48
N ALA A 127 -23.14 -1.33 5.38
CA ALA A 127 -24.40 -2.06 5.26
C ALA A 127 -24.37 -3.09 4.13
N LEU A 128 -25.18 -4.15 4.29
CA LEU A 128 -25.45 -5.17 3.28
C LEU A 128 -26.71 -4.77 2.50
N ASP A 129 -26.62 -3.71 1.72
CA ASP A 129 -27.72 -3.09 0.97
C ASP A 129 -27.32 -2.88 -0.50
N GLY A 130 -28.24 -2.39 -1.33
CA GLY A 130 -28.01 -2.10 -2.75
C GLY A 130 -27.45 -0.69 -3.04
N LYS A 131 -26.83 0.01 -2.10
CA LYS A 131 -26.47 1.43 -2.22
C LYS A 131 -25.35 1.72 -3.23
N LYS A 132 -24.59 0.72 -3.68
CA LYS A 132 -23.45 0.88 -4.59
C LYS A 132 -22.38 1.82 -4.06
N ARG A 133 -21.81 1.48 -2.91
CA ARG A 133 -20.72 2.24 -2.30
C ARG A 133 -19.44 2.08 -3.11
N PRO A 134 -18.59 3.12 -3.21
CA PRO A 134 -17.24 2.98 -3.73
C PRO A 134 -16.48 1.89 -2.96
N VAL A 135 -15.63 1.16 -3.66
CA VAL A 135 -14.81 0.07 -3.10
C VAL A 135 -13.36 0.48 -3.08
N PHE A 136 -12.67 0.28 -1.97
CA PHE A 136 -11.24 0.44 -1.85
C PHE A 136 -10.58 -0.91 -1.60
N LEU A 137 -9.80 -1.41 -2.55
CA LEU A 137 -9.02 -2.64 -2.41
C LEU A 137 -7.57 -2.29 -2.07
N TRP A 138 -7.16 -2.67 -0.86
CA TRP A 138 -5.83 -2.45 -0.33
C TRP A 138 -4.90 -3.62 -0.59
N ILE A 139 -3.71 -3.32 -1.14
CA ILE A 139 -2.63 -4.26 -1.42
C ILE A 139 -1.46 -3.93 -0.48
N HIS A 140 -1.10 -4.87 0.38
CA HIS A 140 -0.08 -4.68 1.42
C HIS A 140 1.33 -4.51 0.86
N GLY A 141 2.20 -3.86 1.67
CA GLY A 141 3.64 -3.71 1.43
C GLY A 141 4.45 -4.98 1.66
N GLY A 142 5.73 -4.79 2.01
CA GLY A 142 6.68 -5.89 2.22
C GLY A 142 7.44 -6.29 0.95
N GLY A 143 7.60 -5.36 0.01
CA GLY A 143 8.16 -5.65 -1.30
C GLY A 143 7.31 -6.67 -2.05
N TYR A 144 7.98 -7.61 -2.69
CA TYR A 144 7.36 -8.81 -3.28
C TYR A 144 7.67 -10.07 -2.45
N ALA A 145 8.17 -9.90 -1.21
CA ALA A 145 8.74 -10.98 -0.42
C ALA A 145 7.99 -11.32 0.86
N SER A 146 7.24 -10.37 1.43
CA SER A 146 6.60 -10.50 2.74
C SER A 146 5.38 -9.59 2.89
N GLY A 147 4.79 -9.57 4.08
CA GLY A 147 3.62 -8.77 4.44
C GLY A 147 2.32 -9.56 4.41
N SER A 148 1.25 -8.92 4.86
CA SER A 148 -0.10 -9.46 4.82
C SER A 148 -1.16 -8.35 4.79
N ALA A 149 -2.39 -8.72 4.53
CA ALA A 149 -3.54 -7.83 4.47
C ALA A 149 -3.77 -7.00 5.75
N ILE A 150 -3.20 -7.43 6.88
CA ILE A 150 -3.39 -6.80 8.20
C ILE A 150 -2.11 -6.81 9.04
N PHE A 151 -0.94 -6.92 8.45
CA PHE A 151 0.30 -7.01 9.23
C PHE A 151 0.58 -5.78 10.11
N LEU A 152 0.01 -4.62 9.75
CA LEU A 152 0.01 -3.41 10.58
C LEU A 152 -1.38 -3.14 11.17
N PRO A 153 -1.50 -2.76 12.46
CA PRO A 153 -2.79 -2.38 13.05
C PRO A 153 -3.50 -1.24 12.31
N ALA A 154 -2.70 -0.34 11.68
CA ALA A 154 -3.22 0.74 10.86
C ALA A 154 -4.08 0.30 9.67
N GLN A 155 -3.87 -0.91 9.15
CA GLN A 155 -4.52 -1.41 7.92
C GLN A 155 -5.92 -2.00 8.16
N GLU A 156 -6.43 -1.95 9.38
CA GLU A 156 -7.78 -2.36 9.71
C GLU A 156 -8.79 -1.42 9.04
N GLY A 157 -9.71 -1.98 8.24
CA GLY A 157 -10.55 -1.19 7.34
C GLY A 157 -11.77 -0.51 7.95
N ARG A 158 -12.11 -0.82 9.21
CA ARG A 158 -13.35 -0.40 9.86
C ARG A 158 -13.53 1.12 9.89
N ALA A 159 -12.53 1.84 10.42
CA ALA A 159 -12.63 3.29 10.61
C ALA A 159 -12.75 4.03 9.27
N LEU A 160 -12.05 3.59 8.23
CA LEU A 160 -12.14 4.16 6.89
C LEU A 160 -13.50 3.86 6.23
N ALA A 161 -14.02 2.63 6.40
CA ALA A 161 -15.32 2.23 5.87
C ALA A 161 -16.46 3.05 6.53
N GLU A 162 -16.42 3.22 7.84
CA GLU A 162 -17.36 4.01 8.62
C GLU A 162 -17.36 5.48 8.21
N LYS A 163 -16.17 6.10 8.22
CA LYS A 163 -16.01 7.52 7.88
C LYS A 163 -16.40 7.81 6.44
N GLY A 164 -16.00 6.93 5.53
CA GLY A 164 -16.16 7.14 4.09
C GLY A 164 -17.51 6.69 3.56
N ASP A 165 -18.32 5.94 4.29
CA ASP A 165 -19.45 5.19 3.72
C ASP A 165 -19.02 4.46 2.43
N ILE A 166 -17.92 3.70 2.54
CA ILE A 166 -17.29 2.92 1.45
C ILE A 166 -17.10 1.47 1.89
N VAL A 167 -16.91 0.59 0.92
CA VAL A 167 -16.48 -0.79 1.19
C VAL A 167 -14.96 -0.84 1.16
N VAL A 168 -14.33 -1.31 2.25
CA VAL A 168 -12.88 -1.51 2.30
C VAL A 168 -12.58 -3.01 2.20
N VAL A 169 -11.69 -3.37 1.31
CA VAL A 169 -11.21 -4.74 1.10
C VAL A 169 -9.69 -4.77 1.28
N THR A 170 -9.17 -5.72 2.06
CA THR A 170 -7.72 -5.98 2.13
C THR A 170 -7.43 -7.41 1.67
N VAL A 171 -6.34 -7.62 0.93
CA VAL A 171 -6.10 -8.88 0.21
C VAL A 171 -4.74 -9.49 0.56
N ASN A 172 -4.73 -10.81 0.85
CA ASN A 172 -3.53 -11.65 0.86
C ASN A 172 -3.34 -12.30 -0.51
N HIS A 173 -2.10 -12.47 -0.93
CA HIS A 173 -1.72 -13.07 -2.21
C HIS A 173 -0.34 -13.72 -2.07
N ARG A 174 0.02 -14.62 -2.98
CA ARG A 174 1.36 -15.23 -2.98
C ARG A 174 2.43 -14.19 -3.25
N HIS A 175 3.57 -14.35 -2.59
CA HIS A 175 4.77 -13.53 -2.80
C HIS A 175 6.04 -14.37 -2.70
N ASN A 176 7.23 -13.74 -2.73
CA ASN A 176 8.54 -14.37 -2.77
C ASN A 176 8.69 -15.41 -3.90
N ILE A 177 9.45 -16.48 -3.65
CA ILE A 177 9.65 -17.55 -4.63
C ILE A 177 8.33 -18.22 -5.06
N LEU A 178 7.32 -18.32 -4.17
CA LEU A 178 6.02 -18.95 -4.48
C LEU A 178 5.14 -18.06 -5.38
N GLY A 179 5.33 -16.75 -5.33
CA GLY A 179 4.53 -15.78 -6.10
C GLY A 179 5.21 -15.27 -7.37
N TYR A 180 6.54 -15.30 -7.43
CA TYR A 180 7.28 -14.58 -8.49
C TYR A 180 8.45 -15.33 -9.12
N ILE A 181 8.62 -16.64 -8.88
CA ILE A 181 9.55 -17.43 -9.64
C ILE A 181 9.04 -17.61 -11.09
N ASP A 182 9.91 -17.48 -12.05
CA ASP A 182 9.62 -17.78 -13.47
C ASP A 182 10.15 -19.18 -13.82
N LEU A 183 9.25 -20.14 -13.92
CA LEU A 183 9.55 -21.51 -14.30
C LEU A 183 9.12 -21.84 -15.74
N THR A 184 8.70 -20.84 -16.50
CA THR A 184 8.18 -21.05 -17.87
C THR A 184 9.16 -21.77 -18.80
N ALA A 185 10.47 -21.58 -18.58
CA ALA A 185 11.53 -22.26 -19.34
C ALA A 185 11.57 -23.77 -19.14
N LEU A 186 10.93 -24.33 -18.09
CA LEU A 186 10.79 -25.77 -17.90
C LEU A 186 9.71 -26.37 -18.80
N GLY A 187 8.76 -25.56 -19.27
CA GLY A 187 7.62 -26.03 -20.06
C GLY A 187 6.65 -26.91 -19.27
N GLY A 188 5.81 -27.68 -20.01
CA GLY A 188 4.85 -28.59 -19.41
C GLY A 188 3.91 -27.90 -18.41
N LYS A 189 3.78 -28.47 -17.19
CA LYS A 189 2.91 -27.90 -16.15
C LYS A 189 3.32 -26.49 -15.70
N TYR A 190 4.57 -26.07 -15.94
CA TYR A 190 5.08 -24.76 -15.53
C TYR A 190 4.95 -23.66 -16.59
N ALA A 191 4.34 -23.95 -17.75
CA ALA A 191 4.22 -22.98 -18.85
C ALA A 191 3.56 -21.65 -18.46
N GLU A 192 2.71 -21.66 -17.41
CA GLU A 192 2.01 -20.49 -16.86
C GLU A 192 2.58 -20.02 -15.51
N SER A 193 3.69 -20.60 -15.05
CA SER A 193 4.30 -20.32 -13.75
C SER A 193 5.16 -19.06 -13.78
N VAL A 194 4.53 -17.92 -13.91
CA VAL A 194 5.14 -16.58 -13.93
C VAL A 194 4.16 -15.55 -13.38
N ASN A 195 4.65 -14.54 -12.68
CA ASN A 195 3.80 -13.45 -12.13
C ASN A 195 2.61 -13.93 -11.28
N LEU A 196 2.72 -15.09 -10.62
CA LEU A 196 1.60 -15.73 -9.92
C LEU A 196 1.00 -14.85 -8.82
N GLY A 197 1.84 -14.07 -8.11
CA GLY A 197 1.33 -13.12 -7.11
C GLY A 197 0.51 -11.98 -7.73
N GLN A 198 0.84 -11.53 -8.94
CA GLN A 198 0.04 -10.56 -9.68
C GLN A 198 -1.22 -11.18 -10.25
N GLN A 199 -1.16 -12.44 -10.72
CA GLN A 199 -2.34 -13.19 -11.15
C GLN A 199 -3.32 -13.40 -9.99
N ASP A 200 -2.83 -13.64 -8.75
CA ASP A 200 -3.68 -13.71 -7.56
C ASP A 200 -4.43 -12.38 -7.34
N LEU A 201 -3.75 -11.24 -7.50
CA LEU A 201 -4.38 -9.93 -7.36
C LEU A 201 -5.42 -9.63 -8.45
N VAL A 202 -5.16 -10.05 -9.70
CA VAL A 202 -6.18 -10.00 -10.76
C VAL A 202 -7.38 -10.84 -10.38
N LYS A 203 -7.16 -12.05 -9.87
CA LYS A 203 -8.22 -12.95 -9.43
C LYS A 203 -9.03 -12.39 -8.25
N ALA A 204 -8.38 -11.68 -7.33
CA ALA A 204 -9.06 -10.97 -6.26
C ALA A 204 -9.95 -9.83 -6.81
N LEU A 205 -9.50 -9.13 -7.83
CA LEU A 205 -10.29 -8.09 -8.50
C LEU A 205 -11.47 -8.68 -9.27
N GLU A 206 -11.32 -9.81 -9.94
CA GLU A 206 -12.42 -10.57 -10.56
C GLU A 206 -13.45 -10.98 -9.49
N TRP A 207 -12.97 -11.50 -8.35
CA TRP A 207 -13.85 -11.84 -7.23
C TRP A 207 -14.62 -10.61 -6.71
N VAL A 208 -13.96 -9.46 -6.56
CA VAL A 208 -14.60 -8.20 -6.16
C VAL A 208 -15.65 -7.79 -7.18
N HIS A 209 -15.34 -7.85 -8.47
CA HIS A 209 -16.27 -7.55 -9.55
C HIS A 209 -17.56 -8.38 -9.43
N ASP A 210 -17.44 -9.68 -9.17
CA ASP A 210 -18.55 -10.62 -9.19
C ASP A 210 -19.37 -10.63 -7.88
N ASN A 211 -18.76 -10.23 -6.75
CA ASN A 211 -19.36 -10.46 -5.43
C ASN A 211 -19.62 -9.20 -4.61
N ILE A 212 -18.91 -8.08 -4.88
CA ILE A 212 -18.93 -6.93 -3.96
C ILE A 212 -20.28 -6.23 -3.85
N ALA A 213 -21.15 -6.39 -4.84
CA ALA A 213 -22.51 -5.88 -4.80
C ALA A 213 -23.34 -6.49 -3.65
N SER A 214 -23.07 -7.76 -3.28
CA SER A 214 -23.70 -8.42 -2.13
C SER A 214 -23.26 -7.82 -0.79
N PHE A 215 -22.19 -7.03 -0.78
CA PHE A 215 -21.68 -6.29 0.37
C PHE A 215 -22.02 -4.79 0.30
N GLY A 216 -22.93 -4.39 -0.57
CA GLY A 216 -23.33 -2.99 -0.77
C GLY A 216 -22.33 -2.14 -1.56
N GLY A 217 -21.32 -2.76 -2.18
CA GLY A 217 -20.30 -2.12 -2.99
C GLY A 217 -20.70 -1.97 -4.46
N ASP A 218 -20.00 -1.09 -5.18
CA ASP A 218 -20.15 -0.86 -6.63
C ASP A 218 -18.97 -1.47 -7.38
N PRO A 219 -19.13 -2.56 -8.14
CA PRO A 219 -18.06 -3.10 -8.97
C PRO A 219 -17.58 -2.14 -10.07
N GLY A 220 -18.39 -1.12 -10.43
CA GLY A 220 -18.02 -0.04 -11.35
C GLY A 220 -17.30 1.14 -10.69
N CYS A 221 -17.02 1.08 -9.39
CA CYS A 221 -16.33 2.14 -8.65
C CYS A 221 -15.28 1.55 -7.69
N VAL A 222 -14.31 0.83 -8.23
CA VAL A 222 -13.22 0.18 -7.48
C VAL A 222 -11.93 1.00 -7.58
N THR A 223 -11.33 1.33 -6.45
CA THR A 223 -10.00 1.94 -6.35
C THR A 223 -9.04 0.90 -5.78
N ILE A 224 -7.95 0.63 -6.47
CA ILE A 224 -6.83 -0.14 -5.92
C ILE A 224 -5.83 0.79 -5.26
N GLY A 225 -5.22 0.35 -4.17
CA GLY A 225 -4.17 1.14 -3.53
C GLY A 225 -3.22 0.27 -2.73
N GLY A 226 -2.00 0.76 -2.56
CA GLY A 226 -1.01 0.06 -1.76
C GLY A 226 0.18 0.94 -1.42
N GLN A 227 0.89 0.54 -0.36
CA GLN A 227 2.08 1.24 0.11
C GLN A 227 3.32 0.36 -0.11
N SER A 228 4.47 0.97 -0.40
CA SER A 228 5.73 0.22 -0.60
C SER A 228 5.60 -0.80 -1.73
N GLY A 229 5.93 -2.06 -1.48
CA GLY A 229 5.67 -3.15 -2.42
C GLY A 229 4.22 -3.25 -2.88
N GLY A 230 3.24 -2.81 -2.06
CA GLY A 230 1.84 -2.71 -2.45
C GLY A 230 1.60 -1.64 -3.52
N GLY A 231 2.25 -0.49 -3.39
CA GLY A 231 2.28 0.54 -4.43
C GLY A 231 2.93 0.03 -5.73
N GLY A 232 4.00 -0.77 -5.60
CA GLY A 232 4.64 -1.43 -6.75
C GLY A 232 3.72 -2.43 -7.45
N LYS A 233 2.96 -3.22 -6.70
CA LYS A 233 1.95 -4.14 -7.23
C LYS A 233 0.80 -3.38 -7.89
N THR A 234 0.34 -2.27 -7.28
CA THR A 234 -0.66 -1.36 -7.86
C THR A 234 -0.17 -0.78 -9.19
N SER A 235 1.07 -0.26 -9.24
CA SER A 235 1.69 0.24 -10.47
C SER A 235 1.78 -0.84 -11.56
N THR A 236 2.05 -2.09 -11.18
CA THR A 236 2.11 -3.22 -12.11
C THR A 236 0.73 -3.58 -12.65
N LEU A 237 -0.31 -3.63 -11.79
CA LEU A 237 -1.69 -3.89 -12.23
C LEU A 237 -2.18 -2.85 -13.25
N MET A 238 -1.76 -1.59 -13.12
CA MET A 238 -2.07 -0.52 -14.09
C MET A 238 -1.51 -0.81 -15.50
N ALA A 239 -0.55 -1.74 -15.62
CA ALA A 239 0.06 -2.15 -16.88
C ALA A 239 -0.35 -3.57 -17.34
N MET A 240 -1.26 -4.22 -16.64
CA MET A 240 -1.73 -5.58 -16.95
C MET A 240 -3.07 -5.54 -17.69
N PRO A 241 -3.15 -5.99 -18.95
CA PRO A 241 -4.40 -6.02 -19.73
C PRO A 241 -5.51 -6.81 -19.04
N SER A 242 -5.16 -7.89 -18.32
CA SER A 242 -6.12 -8.72 -17.58
C SER A 242 -6.76 -8.02 -16.38
N ALA A 243 -6.19 -6.92 -15.90
CA ALA A 243 -6.76 -6.12 -14.82
C ALA A 243 -7.60 -4.93 -15.33
N GLN A 244 -7.58 -4.67 -16.64
CA GLN A 244 -8.29 -3.54 -17.24
C GLN A 244 -9.80 -3.68 -17.05
N GLY A 245 -10.45 -2.62 -16.55
CA GLY A 245 -11.88 -2.61 -16.28
C GLY A 245 -12.30 -3.21 -14.94
N LEU A 246 -11.38 -3.89 -14.22
CA LEU A 246 -11.64 -4.43 -12.88
C LEU A 246 -11.40 -3.39 -11.77
N PHE A 247 -10.71 -2.30 -12.09
CA PHE A 247 -10.54 -1.14 -11.20
C PHE A 247 -10.59 0.16 -12.02
N HIS A 248 -10.87 1.27 -11.33
CA HIS A 248 -11.22 2.55 -11.96
C HIS A 248 -10.32 3.69 -11.47
N ARG A 249 -9.55 3.51 -10.39
CA ARG A 249 -8.61 4.47 -9.81
C ARG A 249 -7.47 3.75 -9.13
N ALA A 250 -6.32 4.43 -8.98
CA ALA A 250 -5.14 3.85 -8.34
C ALA A 250 -4.51 4.82 -7.34
N ILE A 251 -4.09 4.29 -6.17
CA ILE A 251 -3.35 5.03 -5.14
C ILE A 251 -2.01 4.34 -4.93
N VAL A 252 -0.92 5.04 -5.25
CA VAL A 252 0.46 4.52 -5.17
C VAL A 252 1.22 5.27 -4.07
N GLN A 253 1.41 4.63 -2.92
CA GLN A 253 2.06 5.21 -1.75
C GLN A 253 3.47 4.64 -1.59
N SER A 254 4.51 5.47 -1.71
CA SER A 254 5.93 5.08 -1.53
C SER A 254 6.34 3.81 -2.29
N GLY A 255 5.70 3.56 -3.44
CA GLY A 255 5.83 2.32 -4.20
C GLY A 255 5.94 2.52 -5.72
N SER A 256 6.38 3.70 -6.15
CA SER A 256 6.56 4.00 -7.57
C SER A 256 7.42 2.97 -8.27
N THR A 257 6.87 2.34 -9.31
CA THR A 257 7.54 1.28 -10.04
C THR A 257 7.48 1.57 -11.55
N LEU A 258 8.60 2.00 -12.09
CA LEU A 258 8.72 2.32 -13.51
C LEU A 258 8.96 1.06 -14.36
N ARG A 259 9.79 0.15 -13.85
CA ARG A 259 10.22 -1.07 -14.55
C ARG A 259 10.04 -2.30 -13.68
N GLN A 260 9.79 -3.43 -14.29
CA GLN A 260 9.83 -4.77 -13.71
C GLN A 260 11.02 -5.57 -14.29
N GLN A 261 11.19 -6.83 -13.88
CA GLN A 261 12.31 -7.66 -14.34
C GLN A 261 12.25 -7.93 -15.84
N GLU A 262 13.43 -8.10 -16.44
CA GLU A 262 13.57 -8.57 -17.80
C GLU A 262 13.35 -10.09 -17.87
N PRO A 263 12.65 -10.60 -18.89
CA PRO A 263 12.30 -12.02 -18.97
C PRO A 263 13.50 -12.97 -19.02
N ALA A 264 14.59 -12.56 -19.65
CA ALA A 264 15.80 -13.37 -19.73
C ALA A 264 16.43 -13.61 -18.35
N GLN A 265 16.50 -12.55 -17.52
CA GLN A 265 17.05 -12.62 -16.17
C GLN A 265 16.15 -13.45 -15.25
N SER A 266 14.83 -13.25 -15.33
CA SER A 266 13.85 -13.97 -14.50
C SER A 266 13.88 -15.48 -14.79
N ARG A 267 13.87 -15.88 -16.07
CA ARG A 267 13.99 -17.29 -16.47
C ARG A 267 15.32 -17.91 -16.05
N ALA A 268 16.43 -17.18 -16.22
CA ALA A 268 17.74 -17.66 -15.77
C ALA A 268 17.76 -17.87 -14.24
N LEU A 269 17.14 -16.99 -13.47
CA LEU A 269 17.01 -17.17 -12.02
C LEU A 269 16.16 -18.39 -11.67
N GLY A 270 15.03 -18.61 -12.36
CA GLY A 270 14.18 -19.80 -12.18
C GLY A 270 14.92 -21.11 -12.45
N LEU A 271 15.68 -21.17 -13.55
CA LEU A 271 16.52 -22.35 -13.87
C LEU A 271 17.63 -22.55 -12.83
N ALA A 272 18.26 -21.48 -12.36
CA ALA A 272 19.29 -21.55 -11.32
C ALA A 272 18.74 -22.10 -10.00
N VAL A 273 17.50 -21.82 -9.64
CA VAL A 273 16.84 -22.44 -8.47
C VAL A 273 16.75 -23.96 -8.63
N VAL A 274 16.38 -24.44 -9.81
CA VAL A 274 16.29 -25.88 -10.11
C VAL A 274 17.67 -26.55 -9.94
N GLU A 275 18.73 -25.91 -10.45
CA GLU A 275 20.11 -26.38 -10.30
C GLU A 275 20.55 -26.39 -8.83
N GLU A 276 20.23 -25.35 -8.05
CA GLU A 276 20.57 -25.26 -6.62
C GLU A 276 19.83 -26.31 -5.77
N LEU A 277 18.74 -26.88 -6.27
CA LEU A 277 18.07 -28.04 -5.67
C LEU A 277 18.70 -29.39 -6.09
N GLY A 278 19.77 -29.36 -6.89
CA GLY A 278 20.45 -30.55 -7.37
C GLY A 278 19.73 -31.24 -8.53
N LEU A 279 18.81 -30.55 -9.19
CA LEU A 279 18.04 -31.09 -10.31
C LEU A 279 18.61 -30.59 -11.65
N LYS A 280 18.38 -31.39 -12.69
CA LYS A 280 18.63 -30.96 -14.06
C LYS A 280 17.36 -30.29 -14.62
N PRO A 281 17.42 -29.04 -15.11
CA PRO A 281 16.27 -28.38 -15.72
C PRO A 281 15.64 -29.19 -16.85
N GLY A 282 14.33 -29.32 -16.87
CA GLY A 282 13.55 -30.04 -17.84
C GLY A 282 12.09 -30.17 -17.49
N PRO A 283 11.23 -30.67 -18.40
CA PRO A 283 9.78 -30.74 -18.23
C PRO A 283 9.33 -31.71 -17.11
N ASP A 284 10.18 -32.66 -16.72
CA ASP A 284 9.89 -33.66 -15.70
C ASP A 284 10.26 -33.19 -14.27
N VAL A 285 10.77 -31.98 -14.12
CA VAL A 285 11.08 -31.38 -12.82
C VAL A 285 9.81 -31.27 -11.97
N ASP A 286 9.89 -31.74 -10.72
CA ASP A 286 8.79 -31.61 -9.77
C ASP A 286 9.25 -30.88 -8.50
N LEU A 287 9.01 -29.57 -8.46
CA LEU A 287 9.35 -28.70 -7.34
C LEU A 287 8.36 -28.79 -6.16
N THR A 288 7.22 -29.48 -6.34
CA THR A 288 6.23 -29.63 -5.26
C THR A 288 6.71 -30.57 -4.16
N LYS A 289 7.76 -31.37 -4.41
CA LYS A 289 8.38 -32.30 -3.45
C LYS A 289 9.26 -31.62 -2.40
N PHE A 290 9.64 -30.37 -2.62
CA PHE A 290 10.54 -29.62 -1.72
C PHE A 290 9.72 -28.81 -0.71
N SER A 291 10.23 -28.70 0.51
CA SER A 291 9.65 -27.80 1.51
C SER A 291 9.82 -26.33 1.10
N TYR A 292 9.06 -25.43 1.73
CA TYR A 292 9.21 -24.00 1.52
C TYR A 292 10.63 -23.52 1.89
N GLU A 293 11.20 -24.07 2.97
CA GLU A 293 12.53 -23.76 3.45
C GLU A 293 13.62 -24.16 2.45
N GLU A 294 13.51 -25.36 1.86
CA GLU A 294 14.43 -25.83 0.82
C GLU A 294 14.36 -24.95 -0.43
N LEU A 295 13.15 -24.63 -0.88
CA LEU A 295 12.92 -23.72 -2.02
C LEU A 295 13.50 -22.33 -1.75
N THR A 296 13.26 -21.77 -0.57
CA THR A 296 13.76 -20.45 -0.19
C THR A 296 15.27 -20.44 -0.07
N ALA A 297 15.86 -21.48 0.51
CA ALA A 297 17.32 -21.62 0.60
C ALA A 297 17.98 -21.71 -0.78
N ALA A 298 17.41 -22.51 -1.68
CA ALA A 298 17.87 -22.61 -3.08
C ALA A 298 17.68 -21.26 -3.81
N GLY A 299 16.52 -20.62 -3.63
CA GLY A 299 16.24 -19.31 -4.20
C GLY A 299 17.24 -18.24 -3.77
N ASN A 300 17.59 -18.20 -2.47
CA ASN A 300 18.58 -17.29 -1.94
C ASN A 300 20.00 -17.55 -2.49
N ARG A 301 20.38 -18.83 -2.72
CA ARG A 301 21.66 -19.15 -3.34
C ARG A 301 21.66 -18.75 -4.84
N ALA A 302 20.58 -19.07 -5.55
CA ALA A 302 20.42 -18.67 -6.95
C ALA A 302 20.46 -17.14 -7.12
N ALA A 303 19.72 -16.38 -6.30
CA ALA A 303 19.66 -14.92 -6.39
C ALA A 303 21.04 -14.27 -6.23
N ARG A 304 21.91 -14.82 -5.36
CA ARG A 304 23.30 -14.33 -5.19
C ARG A 304 24.13 -14.42 -6.49
N ARG A 305 23.83 -15.36 -7.38
CA ARG A 305 24.50 -15.49 -8.70
C ARG A 305 24.16 -14.32 -9.65
N PHE A 306 23.03 -13.65 -9.43
CA PHE A 306 22.52 -12.56 -10.27
C PHE A 306 22.64 -11.17 -9.60
N GLY A 307 23.40 -11.06 -8.53
CA GLY A 307 23.58 -9.82 -7.79
C GLY A 307 22.35 -9.47 -6.94
N ARG A 308 21.79 -8.25 -7.09
CA ARG A 308 20.62 -7.80 -6.33
C ARG A 308 19.26 -8.31 -6.85
N GLY A 309 19.28 -9.28 -7.75
CA GLY A 309 18.06 -9.90 -8.29
C GLY A 309 17.31 -10.68 -7.19
N GLY A 310 16.01 -10.46 -7.08
CA GLY A 310 15.08 -11.20 -6.24
C GLY A 310 13.88 -11.67 -7.05
N PHE A 311 12.93 -12.31 -6.39
CA PHE A 311 11.68 -12.71 -7.02
C PHE A 311 10.72 -11.53 -7.02
N SER A 312 10.40 -10.99 -8.20
CA SER A 312 9.48 -9.87 -8.43
C SER A 312 8.82 -10.01 -9.80
N PRO A 313 7.79 -9.22 -10.13
CA PRO A 313 7.14 -9.31 -11.43
C PRO A 313 8.11 -9.16 -12.61
N VAL A 314 7.77 -9.78 -13.72
CA VAL A 314 8.56 -9.81 -14.96
C VAL A 314 7.70 -9.39 -16.14
N VAL A 315 8.30 -8.69 -17.11
CA VAL A 315 7.68 -8.41 -18.41
C VAL A 315 7.70 -9.70 -19.22
N ASP A 316 6.67 -10.54 -19.05
CA ASP A 316 6.60 -11.88 -19.65
C ASP A 316 6.01 -11.89 -21.07
N GLY A 317 5.44 -10.76 -21.50
CA GLY A 317 4.82 -10.58 -22.80
C GLY A 317 3.39 -11.15 -22.90
N LYS A 318 2.84 -11.70 -21.81
CA LYS A 318 1.48 -12.25 -21.73
C LYS A 318 0.64 -11.54 -20.65
N TYR A 319 1.03 -11.66 -19.40
CA TYR A 319 0.34 -11.03 -18.27
C TYR A 319 0.80 -9.59 -18.08
N LEU A 320 2.08 -9.33 -18.22
CA LEU A 320 2.68 -7.99 -18.24
C LEU A 320 3.41 -7.81 -19.56
N ILE A 321 2.81 -7.06 -20.48
CA ILE A 321 3.26 -6.94 -21.86
C ILE A 321 4.38 -5.92 -22.05
N GLN A 322 4.54 -4.97 -21.12
CA GLN A 322 5.58 -3.95 -21.10
C GLN A 322 5.90 -3.52 -19.67
N HIS A 323 6.97 -2.76 -19.48
CA HIS A 323 7.22 -2.10 -18.21
C HIS A 323 6.08 -1.10 -17.89
N PRO A 324 5.70 -0.94 -16.60
CA PRO A 324 4.54 -0.13 -16.25
C PRO A 324 4.61 1.33 -16.70
N PHE A 325 5.77 1.98 -16.53
CA PHE A 325 5.91 3.43 -16.74
C PHE A 325 7.23 3.85 -17.42
N ASP A 326 8.00 2.93 -18.01
CA ASP A 326 9.27 3.24 -18.66
C ASP A 326 9.47 2.38 -19.93
N PRO A 327 9.84 2.93 -21.08
CA PRO A 327 10.06 4.36 -21.35
C PRO A 327 8.77 5.18 -21.45
N ILE A 328 7.62 4.53 -21.60
CA ILE A 328 6.27 5.13 -21.65
C ILE A 328 5.32 4.35 -20.73
N ALA A 329 4.36 5.03 -20.17
CA ALA A 329 3.31 4.37 -19.38
C ALA A 329 2.46 3.44 -20.26
N ALA A 330 1.98 2.34 -19.67
CA ALA A 330 1.11 1.40 -20.37
C ALA A 330 -0.23 2.07 -20.74
N GLU A 331 -0.68 1.90 -21.97
CA GLU A 331 -1.90 2.53 -22.50
C GLU A 331 -3.15 2.18 -21.68
N CYS A 332 -3.23 0.95 -21.13
CA CYS A 332 -4.34 0.53 -20.27
C CYS A 332 -4.44 1.34 -18.96
N SER A 333 -3.41 2.11 -18.59
CA SER A 333 -3.46 3.04 -17.44
C SER A 333 -4.01 4.43 -17.78
N LYS A 334 -4.21 4.76 -19.07
CA LYS A 334 -4.50 6.10 -19.56
C LYS A 334 -5.66 6.78 -18.84
N ASP A 335 -6.78 6.10 -18.76
CA ASP A 335 -8.02 6.64 -18.21
C ASP A 335 -8.23 6.32 -16.72
N VAL A 336 -7.17 5.85 -16.02
CA VAL A 336 -7.17 5.57 -14.59
C VAL A 336 -6.60 6.76 -13.83
N PRO A 337 -7.40 7.55 -13.09
CA PRO A 337 -6.89 8.58 -12.18
C PRO A 337 -5.90 7.97 -11.18
N MET A 338 -4.81 8.70 -10.87
CA MET A 338 -3.76 8.24 -9.97
C MET A 338 -3.46 9.26 -8.88
N LEU A 339 -3.52 8.82 -7.61
CA LEU A 339 -2.96 9.54 -6.47
C LEU A 339 -1.62 8.90 -6.12
N ILE A 340 -0.52 9.68 -6.14
CA ILE A 340 0.82 9.14 -5.98
C ILE A 340 1.68 10.02 -5.07
N GLY A 341 2.45 9.42 -4.17
CA GLY A 341 3.36 10.16 -3.32
C GLY A 341 4.35 9.31 -2.56
N SER A 342 5.11 9.98 -1.71
CA SER A 342 6.12 9.38 -0.82
C SER A 342 6.18 10.12 0.50
N ASN A 343 6.91 9.54 1.46
CA ASN A 343 7.19 10.17 2.73
C ASN A 343 8.53 10.90 2.70
N LEU A 344 8.70 11.91 3.53
CA LEU A 344 9.90 12.76 3.52
C LEU A 344 11.16 12.00 3.97
N ASN A 345 11.01 11.12 4.98
CA ASN A 345 12.13 10.41 5.61
C ASN A 345 12.05 8.89 5.40
N GLU A 346 11.67 8.40 4.25
CA GLU A 346 11.28 7.00 3.92
C GLU A 346 11.91 5.92 4.82
N PHE A 347 13.16 5.57 4.65
CA PHE A 347 13.82 4.49 5.38
C PHE A 347 14.69 5.02 6.53
N CYS A 348 14.24 6.06 7.22
CA CYS A 348 14.88 6.61 8.41
C CYS A 348 14.11 6.20 9.67
N TYR A 349 14.68 5.33 10.49
CA TYR A 349 14.12 4.87 11.76
C TYR A 349 15.01 5.23 12.95
N THR A 350 15.95 6.12 12.76
CA THR A 350 16.93 6.58 13.75
C THR A 350 17.08 8.10 13.71
N ASN A 351 15.99 8.80 13.39
CA ASN A 351 16.02 10.26 13.23
C ASN A 351 16.27 11.01 14.56
N ASN A 352 16.16 10.35 15.71
CA ASN A 352 16.56 10.86 17.02
C ASN A 352 18.09 10.89 17.24
N ILE A 353 18.89 10.26 16.37
CA ILE A 353 20.36 10.28 16.47
C ILE A 353 20.89 11.56 15.80
N PRO A 354 21.51 12.48 16.55
CA PRO A 354 22.13 13.68 15.96
C PRO A 354 23.34 13.28 15.11
N LEU A 355 23.52 13.97 13.99
CA LEU A 355 24.73 13.85 13.16
C LEU A 355 25.50 15.17 13.16
N THR A 356 26.85 15.07 13.19
CA THR A 356 27.73 16.20 12.93
C THR A 356 27.86 16.44 11.43
N MET A 357 28.25 17.65 11.01
CA MET A 357 28.53 17.92 9.59
C MET A 357 29.65 17.04 9.01
N GLU A 358 30.61 16.63 9.82
CA GLU A 358 31.67 15.69 9.42
C GLU A 358 31.09 14.30 9.08
N GLN A 359 30.13 13.82 9.88
CA GLN A 359 29.43 12.55 9.61
C GLN A 359 28.55 12.63 8.37
N VAL A 360 27.88 13.77 8.15
CA VAL A 360 27.11 14.05 6.94
C VAL A 360 28.01 14.03 5.71
N GLU A 361 29.15 14.72 5.77
CA GLU A 361 30.15 14.73 4.70
C GLU A 361 30.65 13.32 4.37
N ALA A 362 31.04 12.56 5.40
CA ALA A 362 31.49 11.17 5.24
C ALA A 362 30.42 10.27 4.59
N SER A 363 29.15 10.56 4.81
CA SER A 363 28.03 9.80 4.22
C SER A 363 27.74 10.19 2.77
N LEU A 364 27.71 11.48 2.46
CA LEU A 364 27.20 11.99 1.18
C LEU A 364 28.30 12.21 0.14
N LYS A 365 29.46 12.70 0.55
CA LYS A 365 30.55 13.08 -0.37
C LYS A 365 31.10 11.93 -1.21
N PRO A 366 31.27 10.68 -0.69
CA PRO A 366 31.68 9.55 -1.53
C PRO A 366 30.75 9.24 -2.70
N ARG A 367 29.46 9.55 -2.52
CA ARG A 367 28.42 9.33 -3.53
C ARG A 367 28.31 10.49 -4.53
N LEU A 368 28.42 11.72 -4.03
CA LEU A 368 28.18 12.92 -4.83
C LEU A 368 29.45 13.46 -5.51
N GLY A 369 30.62 13.24 -4.91
CA GLY A 369 31.86 13.92 -5.26
C GLY A 369 31.94 15.33 -4.64
N GLU A 370 33.14 15.93 -4.59
CA GLU A 370 33.40 17.18 -3.89
C GLU A 370 32.52 18.33 -4.38
N GLU A 371 32.54 18.59 -5.69
CA GLU A 371 31.84 19.74 -6.28
C GLU A 371 30.33 19.66 -6.08
N LYS A 372 29.76 18.50 -6.36
CA LYS A 372 28.30 18.27 -6.20
C LYS A 372 27.87 18.27 -4.74
N TYR A 373 28.76 17.86 -3.82
CA TYR A 373 28.45 17.91 -2.39
C TYR A 373 28.25 19.34 -1.90
N GLN A 374 29.14 20.26 -2.28
CA GLN A 374 29.00 21.67 -1.89
C GLN A 374 27.74 22.31 -2.49
N GLN A 375 27.43 22.01 -3.76
CA GLN A 375 26.20 22.47 -4.39
C GLN A 375 24.94 21.84 -3.71
N PHE A 376 25.00 20.58 -3.33
CA PHE A 376 23.92 19.91 -2.62
C PHE A 376 23.56 20.59 -1.29
N LEU A 377 24.57 21.01 -0.51
CA LEU A 377 24.33 21.74 0.74
C LEU A 377 23.58 23.05 0.51
N GLN A 378 23.98 23.82 -0.52
CA GLN A 378 23.32 25.08 -0.88
C GLN A 378 21.88 24.86 -1.36
N ASP A 379 21.68 23.87 -2.22
CA ASP A 379 20.35 23.53 -2.75
C ASP A 379 19.43 23.04 -1.63
N PHE A 380 19.95 22.19 -0.72
CA PHE A 380 19.18 21.70 0.42
C PHE A 380 18.74 22.85 1.34
N GLU A 381 19.64 23.75 1.68
CA GLU A 381 19.33 24.93 2.50
C GLU A 381 18.28 25.84 1.83
N SER A 382 18.27 25.91 0.50
CA SER A 382 17.28 26.70 -0.25
C SER A 382 15.87 26.12 -0.17
N VAL A 383 15.74 24.78 -0.05
CA VAL A 383 14.46 24.06 0.01
C VAL A 383 13.99 23.86 1.44
N TYR A 384 14.92 23.52 2.33
CA TYR A 384 14.69 23.17 3.74
C TYR A 384 15.59 24.02 4.67
N PRO A 385 15.34 25.33 4.78
CA PRO A 385 16.23 26.22 5.52
C PRO A 385 16.27 25.89 7.01
N GLY A 386 17.48 26.00 7.60
CA GLY A 386 17.71 25.88 9.02
C GLY A 386 17.52 24.47 9.59
N GLN A 387 17.52 23.43 8.77
CA GLN A 387 17.37 22.06 9.23
C GLN A 387 18.65 21.54 9.91
N ALA A 388 18.46 20.62 10.88
CA ALA A 388 19.59 19.96 11.53
C ALA A 388 20.43 19.14 10.52
N PRO A 389 21.75 18.96 10.74
CA PRO A 389 22.61 18.21 9.82
C PRO A 389 22.11 16.82 9.44
N LYS A 390 21.44 16.11 10.38
CA LYS A 390 20.86 14.79 10.13
C LYS A 390 19.86 14.78 8.99
N GLU A 391 19.11 15.86 8.76
CA GLU A 391 18.09 15.93 7.70
C GLU A 391 18.70 15.90 6.29
N LEU A 392 19.97 16.34 6.13
CA LEU A 392 20.71 16.20 4.87
C LEU A 392 20.86 14.74 4.42
N VAL A 393 20.88 13.79 5.38
CA VAL A 393 21.02 12.36 5.14
C VAL A 393 19.66 11.65 5.17
N ASN A 394 18.77 12.09 6.07
CA ASN A 394 17.52 11.41 6.39
C ASN A 394 16.37 11.77 5.43
N THR A 395 16.49 12.85 4.65
CA THR A 395 15.48 13.19 3.63
C THR A 395 15.67 12.32 2.40
N ASP A 396 14.59 11.63 1.98
CA ASP A 396 14.63 10.71 0.83
C ASP A 396 14.18 11.38 -0.47
N PHE A 397 15.15 11.74 -1.29
CA PHE A 397 14.89 12.27 -2.63
C PHE A 397 14.80 11.18 -3.70
N ARG A 398 15.26 9.96 -3.43
CA ARG A 398 15.26 8.87 -4.41
C ARG A 398 13.84 8.36 -4.67
N THR A 399 13.10 8.05 -3.62
CA THR A 399 11.69 7.63 -3.74
C THR A 399 10.87 8.76 -4.33
N ARG A 400 11.11 10.00 -3.88
CA ARG A 400 10.47 11.19 -4.41
C ARG A 400 10.71 11.38 -5.92
N ALA A 401 11.94 11.20 -6.40
CA ALA A 401 12.27 11.28 -7.83
C ALA A 401 11.48 10.25 -8.65
N ASN A 402 11.33 9.01 -8.14
CA ASN A 402 10.55 7.98 -8.83
C ASN A 402 9.05 8.29 -8.86
N VAL A 403 8.50 8.90 -7.80
CA VAL A 403 7.11 9.42 -7.78
C VAL A 403 6.89 10.39 -8.95
N ILE A 404 7.78 11.37 -9.09
CA ILE A 404 7.67 12.38 -10.15
C ILE A 404 7.83 11.77 -11.54
N ARG A 405 8.80 10.86 -11.74
CA ARG A 405 8.98 10.14 -13.01
C ARG A 405 7.73 9.34 -13.39
N GLN A 406 7.14 8.62 -12.44
CA GLN A 406 5.92 7.85 -12.68
C GLN A 406 4.72 8.76 -13.00
N ALA A 407 4.55 9.86 -12.25
CA ALA A 407 3.50 10.85 -12.52
C ALA A 407 3.67 11.52 -13.90
N THR A 408 4.91 11.85 -14.26
CA THR A 408 5.26 12.40 -15.59
C THR A 408 4.90 11.44 -16.71
N ALA A 409 5.32 10.16 -16.59
CA ALA A 409 5.00 9.14 -17.58
C ALA A 409 3.49 8.91 -17.70
N LYS A 410 2.76 8.89 -16.56
CA LYS A 410 1.29 8.78 -16.55
C LYS A 410 0.64 9.97 -17.26
N GLN A 411 1.07 11.19 -16.97
CA GLN A 411 0.49 12.41 -17.55
C GLN A 411 0.77 12.53 -19.05
N ALA A 412 1.91 12.00 -19.52
CA ALA A 412 2.25 11.99 -20.95
C ALA A 412 1.27 11.20 -21.83
N LEU A 413 0.45 10.30 -21.24
CA LEU A 413 -0.63 9.60 -21.97
C LEU A 413 -1.80 10.52 -22.33
N GLY A 414 -1.93 11.71 -21.71
CA GLY A 414 -3.01 12.66 -22.01
C GLY A 414 -4.41 12.17 -21.62
N GLY A 415 -4.54 11.28 -20.65
CA GLY A 415 -5.81 10.75 -20.14
C GLY A 415 -6.16 11.33 -18.76
N ALA A 416 -6.63 10.48 -17.84
CA ALA A 416 -7.05 10.86 -16.51
C ALA A 416 -5.90 11.46 -15.67
N ASN A 417 -6.26 12.39 -14.79
CA ASN A 417 -5.34 13.14 -13.95
C ASN A 417 -4.53 12.25 -12.97
N ALA A 418 -3.30 12.69 -12.72
CA ALA A 418 -2.52 12.27 -11.55
C ALA A 418 -2.48 13.41 -10.53
N TYR A 419 -2.35 13.07 -9.23
CA TYR A 419 -2.20 14.02 -8.13
C TYR A 419 -0.99 13.60 -7.29
N GLY A 420 -0.07 14.55 -7.02
CA GLY A 420 1.17 14.30 -6.31
C GLY A 420 1.10 14.74 -4.84
N TYR A 421 1.65 13.94 -3.91
CA TYR A 421 1.84 14.37 -2.52
C TYR A 421 3.24 14.06 -1.99
N LEU A 422 3.61 14.77 -0.91
CA LEU A 422 4.74 14.47 -0.04
C LEU A 422 4.24 14.48 1.41
N PHE A 423 4.29 13.34 2.09
CA PHE A 423 3.94 13.26 3.49
C PHE A 423 5.15 13.67 4.35
N ALA A 424 5.03 14.79 5.04
CA ALA A 424 6.12 15.42 5.79
C ALA A 424 5.84 15.53 7.30
N TRP A 425 4.67 15.10 7.76
CA TRP A 425 4.32 15.10 9.17
C TRP A 425 5.24 14.16 9.97
N LYS A 426 5.87 14.70 11.01
CA LYS A 426 6.82 13.96 11.85
C LYS A 426 6.20 13.62 13.19
N SER A 427 6.35 12.38 13.61
CA SER A 427 5.99 11.95 14.97
C SER A 427 7.03 12.43 15.97
N ASP A 428 6.59 12.90 17.13
CA ASP A 428 7.48 13.28 18.25
C ASP A 428 7.82 12.09 19.17
N VAL A 429 7.28 10.91 18.89
CA VAL A 429 7.51 9.70 19.71
C VAL A 429 9.00 9.34 19.67
N ASN A 430 9.56 9.01 20.84
CA ASN A 430 10.97 8.66 21.01
C ASN A 430 11.93 9.70 20.39
N ASP A 431 11.71 10.98 20.73
CA ASP A 431 12.51 12.10 20.20
C ASP A 431 12.51 12.15 18.66
N SER A 432 11.36 11.86 18.06
CA SER A 432 11.17 11.80 16.60
C SER A 432 11.99 10.72 15.89
N ALA A 433 12.26 9.59 16.55
CA ALA A 433 13.04 8.49 15.99
C ALA A 433 12.53 8.02 14.62
N LEU A 434 11.21 7.98 14.45
CA LEU A 434 10.57 7.55 13.21
C LEU A 434 10.39 8.69 12.20
N ALA A 435 10.35 9.95 12.64
CA ALA A 435 10.08 11.10 11.77
C ALA A 435 8.87 10.88 10.84
N ALA A 436 8.97 11.27 9.57
CA ALA A 436 8.01 10.92 8.51
C ALA A 436 8.47 9.66 7.76
N CYS A 437 8.68 8.53 8.50
CA CYS A 437 9.27 7.32 7.95
C CYS A 437 8.34 6.58 6.98
N HIS A 438 8.90 5.55 6.33
CA HIS A 438 8.17 4.65 5.43
C HIS A 438 6.96 4.01 6.12
N GLY A 439 5.76 4.26 5.60
CA GLY A 439 4.50 3.77 6.16
C GLY A 439 3.90 4.64 7.27
N MET A 440 4.53 5.77 7.66
CA MET A 440 3.98 6.69 8.66
C MET A 440 2.61 7.24 8.24
N GLU A 441 2.32 7.40 6.97
CA GLU A 441 1.06 7.92 6.45
C GLU A 441 -0.13 6.95 6.60
N LEU A 442 0.12 5.66 6.84
CA LEU A 442 -0.93 4.62 6.89
C LEU A 442 -1.99 4.85 7.97
N PRO A 443 -1.65 5.10 9.26
CA PRO A 443 -2.66 5.38 10.26
C PRO A 443 -3.51 6.64 9.95
N PHE A 444 -2.96 7.58 9.18
CA PHE A 444 -3.66 8.79 8.76
C PHE A 444 -4.66 8.49 7.63
N MET A 445 -4.23 7.79 6.58
CA MET A 445 -5.13 7.49 5.46
C MET A 445 -6.23 6.50 5.84
N PHE A 446 -5.96 5.52 6.70
CA PHE A 446 -6.97 4.59 7.23
C PHE A 446 -7.82 5.17 8.36
N ASN A 447 -7.53 6.38 8.83
CA ASN A 447 -8.18 7.01 9.99
C ASN A 447 -8.03 6.18 11.28
N ASN A 448 -6.89 5.53 11.45
CA ASN A 448 -6.60 4.54 12.50
C ASN A 448 -5.53 4.98 13.50
N ILE A 449 -5.49 6.27 13.86
CA ILE A 449 -4.54 6.79 14.86
C ILE A 449 -4.67 6.03 16.18
N ALA A 450 -5.90 5.69 16.60
CA ALA A 450 -6.16 4.95 17.83
C ALA A 450 -5.49 3.57 17.85
N ASN A 451 -5.36 2.92 16.70
CA ASN A 451 -4.75 1.59 16.56
C ASN A 451 -3.22 1.63 16.38
N GLN A 452 -2.63 2.85 16.24
CA GLN A 452 -1.20 3.04 15.96
C GLN A 452 -0.65 4.23 16.75
N ARG A 453 -1.02 4.34 18.03
CA ARG A 453 -0.60 5.46 18.90
C ARG A 453 0.90 5.44 19.17
N GLU A 454 1.50 4.28 19.26
CA GLU A 454 2.93 4.09 19.47
C GLU A 454 3.76 4.71 18.32
N MET A 455 3.20 4.74 17.12
CA MET A 455 3.82 5.34 15.96
C MET A 455 3.55 6.84 15.85
N THR A 456 2.32 7.28 16.18
CA THR A 456 1.81 8.63 15.91
C THR A 456 1.75 9.54 17.15
N GLY A 457 2.02 9.01 18.34
CA GLY A 457 1.83 9.71 19.61
C GLY A 457 0.36 9.85 20.04
N GLY A 458 -0.59 9.66 19.12
CA GLY A 458 -2.02 9.80 19.41
C GLY A 458 -2.41 11.21 19.89
N THR A 459 -1.74 12.24 19.40
CA THR A 459 -1.98 13.65 19.76
C THR A 459 -3.20 14.21 19.03
N PRO A 460 -3.82 15.30 19.52
CA PRO A 460 -4.91 15.97 18.81
C PRO A 460 -4.55 16.35 17.36
N GLU A 461 -3.30 16.78 17.12
CA GLU A 461 -2.77 17.14 15.81
C GLU A 461 -2.73 15.92 14.87
N ALA A 462 -2.31 14.75 15.39
CA ALA A 462 -2.33 13.49 14.62
C ALA A 462 -3.77 13.11 14.20
N TYR A 463 -4.75 13.24 15.10
CA TYR A 463 -6.16 12.98 14.76
C TYR A 463 -6.69 14.00 13.74
N GLN A 464 -6.38 15.30 13.88
CA GLN A 464 -6.79 16.32 12.92
C GLN A 464 -6.19 16.07 11.54
N MET A 465 -4.91 15.69 11.50
CA MET A 465 -4.24 15.35 10.25
C MET A 465 -4.82 14.08 9.60
N ALA A 466 -5.14 13.07 10.41
CA ALA A 466 -5.83 11.86 9.93
C ALA A 466 -7.21 12.20 9.36
N ASP A 467 -7.94 13.12 9.98
CA ASP A 467 -9.24 13.56 9.45
C ASP A 467 -9.11 14.21 8.06
N ARG A 468 -8.11 15.08 7.86
CA ARG A 468 -7.83 15.74 6.57
C ARG A 468 -7.39 14.74 5.49
N ILE A 469 -6.42 13.89 5.81
CA ILE A 469 -5.85 12.93 4.86
C ILE A 469 -6.88 11.88 4.46
N SER A 470 -7.54 11.23 5.43
CA SER A 470 -8.55 10.22 5.12
C SER A 470 -9.72 10.80 4.33
N SER A 471 -10.12 12.06 4.59
CA SER A 471 -11.15 12.74 3.79
C SER A 471 -10.73 12.92 2.33
N ALA A 472 -9.47 13.31 2.07
CA ALA A 472 -8.95 13.44 0.72
C ALA A 472 -8.85 12.09 -0.01
N TRP A 473 -8.39 11.02 0.69
CA TRP A 473 -8.38 9.66 0.13
C TRP A 473 -9.78 9.17 -0.17
N ILE A 474 -10.76 9.38 0.72
CA ILE A 474 -12.17 9.05 0.47
C ILE A 474 -12.73 9.82 -0.73
N ALA A 475 -12.43 11.12 -0.86
CA ALA A 475 -12.84 11.91 -2.02
C ALA A 475 -12.28 11.33 -3.32
N PHE A 476 -10.97 10.98 -3.33
CA PHE A 476 -10.33 10.35 -4.47
C PHE A 476 -10.92 8.96 -4.78
N ILE A 477 -11.17 8.12 -3.78
CA ILE A 477 -11.80 6.81 -3.93
C ILE A 477 -13.19 6.94 -4.59
N ARG A 478 -13.92 8.00 -4.26
CA ARG A 478 -15.27 8.26 -4.83
C ARG A 478 -15.23 8.81 -6.26
N THR A 479 -14.34 9.78 -6.51
CA THR A 479 -14.44 10.65 -7.69
C THR A 479 -13.22 10.62 -8.61
N GLY A 480 -12.05 10.19 -8.09
CA GLY A 480 -10.75 10.34 -8.76
C GLY A 480 -10.11 11.73 -8.54
N ASP A 481 -10.71 12.56 -7.67
CA ASP A 481 -10.23 13.88 -7.29
C ASP A 481 -10.08 13.95 -5.76
N PRO A 482 -8.88 14.25 -5.20
CA PRO A 482 -8.64 14.30 -3.76
C PRO A 482 -9.10 15.59 -3.09
N ASN A 483 -9.64 16.55 -3.82
CA ASN A 483 -10.01 17.87 -3.30
C ASN A 483 -11.10 17.79 -2.23
N THR A 484 -10.85 18.46 -1.10
CA THR A 484 -11.78 18.62 0.03
C THR A 484 -11.64 20.03 0.62
N PRO A 485 -12.65 20.56 1.31
CA PRO A 485 -12.52 21.85 2.01
C PRO A 485 -11.46 21.87 3.12
N ALA A 486 -11.00 20.71 3.58
CA ALA A 486 -10.05 20.59 4.69
C ALA A 486 -8.57 20.73 4.27
N LEU A 487 -8.29 20.73 2.95
CA LEU A 487 -6.97 20.92 2.36
C LEU A 487 -6.96 22.11 1.39
N PRO A 488 -5.79 22.72 1.12
CA PRO A 488 -5.65 23.63 0.00
C PRO A 488 -6.10 23.01 -1.32
N ALA A 489 -6.48 23.82 -2.30
CA ALA A 489 -6.85 23.32 -3.62
C ALA A 489 -5.69 22.46 -4.20
N TRP A 490 -6.00 21.21 -4.51
CA TRP A 490 -5.02 20.24 -4.97
C TRP A 490 -5.07 20.19 -6.50
N GLU A 491 -4.08 20.80 -7.12
CA GLU A 491 -4.00 20.85 -8.59
C GLU A 491 -3.55 19.50 -9.16
N PRO A 492 -4.08 19.09 -10.32
CA PRO A 492 -3.57 17.92 -11.03
C PRO A 492 -2.09 18.10 -11.37
N PHE A 493 -1.36 16.99 -11.33
CA PHE A 493 0.06 16.96 -11.67
C PHE A 493 0.27 17.41 -13.13
N ASN A 494 1.25 18.27 -13.32
CA ASN A 494 1.84 18.59 -14.61
C ASN A 494 3.37 18.64 -14.47
N PRO A 495 4.14 18.19 -15.47
CA PRO A 495 5.59 18.09 -15.36
C PRO A 495 6.32 19.45 -15.25
N ASP A 496 5.73 20.53 -15.73
CA ASP A 496 6.36 21.85 -15.75
C ASP A 496 6.40 22.50 -14.36
N GLU A 497 5.30 22.33 -13.60
CA GLU A 497 5.15 22.95 -12.28
C GLU A 497 5.24 21.94 -11.13
N ASN A 498 5.05 20.64 -11.40
CA ASN A 498 5.08 19.56 -10.42
C ASN A 498 4.31 19.92 -9.12
N PRO A 499 3.00 20.26 -9.21
CA PRO A 499 2.21 20.59 -8.03
C PRO A 499 2.18 19.40 -7.09
N THR A 500 2.62 19.63 -5.85
CA THR A 500 2.73 18.61 -4.81
C THR A 500 2.04 19.10 -3.55
N MET A 501 1.09 18.32 -3.05
CA MET A 501 0.49 18.57 -1.73
C MET A 501 1.44 18.09 -0.64
N VAL A 502 2.07 19.03 0.05
CA VAL A 502 2.87 18.72 1.25
C VAL A 502 1.92 18.54 2.42
N LEU A 503 1.88 17.34 2.94
CA LEU A 503 0.99 16.92 4.04
C LEU A 503 1.77 16.99 5.36
N ASP A 504 1.56 18.08 6.09
CA ASP A 504 2.15 18.36 7.39
C ASP A 504 1.10 19.04 8.27
N ASN A 505 1.41 19.43 9.51
CA ASN A 505 0.51 20.14 10.42
C ASN A 505 -0.20 21.34 9.75
N VAL A 506 0.49 22.02 8.84
CA VAL A 506 -0.06 23.06 7.95
C VAL A 506 0.11 22.58 6.50
N PRO A 507 -0.88 21.87 5.94
CA PRO A 507 -0.80 21.38 4.57
C PRO A 507 -0.68 22.53 3.56
N ALA A 508 0.13 22.33 2.52
CA ALA A 508 0.33 23.34 1.48
C ALA A 508 0.55 22.70 0.11
N LEU A 509 -0.07 23.26 -0.92
CA LEU A 509 0.31 22.95 -2.30
C LEU A 509 1.61 23.70 -2.64
N ARG A 510 2.61 22.98 -3.09
CA ARG A 510 3.90 23.53 -3.51
C ARG A 510 4.19 23.17 -4.96
N LYS A 511 4.63 24.14 -5.75
CA LYS A 511 5.06 23.92 -7.14
C LYS A 511 6.58 23.82 -7.19
N ASN A 512 7.09 22.78 -7.86
CA ASN A 512 8.54 22.52 -7.98
C ASN A 512 9.28 22.56 -6.63
N HIS A 513 8.64 22.15 -5.55
CA HIS A 513 9.08 22.31 -4.16
C HIS A 513 10.54 21.87 -3.94
N ASP A 514 10.88 20.70 -4.46
CA ASP A 514 12.16 20.03 -4.26
C ASP A 514 12.88 19.72 -5.59
N ALA A 515 12.47 20.38 -6.68
CA ALA A 515 12.97 20.10 -8.02
C ALA A 515 14.50 20.22 -8.13
N VAL A 516 15.09 21.22 -7.44
CA VAL A 516 16.54 21.44 -7.42
C VAL A 516 17.29 20.25 -6.79
N MET A 517 16.66 19.50 -5.89
CA MET A 517 17.26 18.34 -5.24
C MET A 517 17.23 17.08 -6.11
N LEU A 518 16.27 16.96 -7.01
CA LEU A 518 16.06 15.75 -7.81
C LEU A 518 17.17 15.45 -8.81
N LYS A 519 17.99 16.46 -9.17
CA LYS A 519 19.16 16.31 -10.06
C LYS A 519 20.26 15.42 -9.48
N TYR A 520 20.22 15.13 -8.17
CA TYR A 520 21.21 14.28 -7.49
C TYR A 520 20.83 12.78 -7.49
N TRP A 521 19.65 12.41 -7.98
CA TRP A 521 19.09 11.05 -8.04
C TRP A 521 18.46 10.78 -9.42
#